data_0869f1016e61fa3f9ed793e6e8315782
#
_entry.id   0869f1016e61fa3f9ed793e6e8315782
#
_cell.length_a   1.000
_cell.length_b   1.000
_cell.length_c   1.000
_cell.angle_alpha   90.00
_cell.angle_beta   90.00
_cell.angle_gamma   90.00
#
_symmetry.space_group_name_H-M   'P 1'
#
loop_
_entity.id
_entity.type
_entity.pdbx_description
1 polymer ?
#
loop_
_entity_poly.entity_id
_entity_poly.type
_entity_poly.pdbx_seq_one_letter_code
_entity_poly.pdbx_strand_id
1 'polypeptide(L)'
;VKPVLVVGGGIAGIQASLDLADRGMKVHLVERMPSIGGVMAQLAHQCLHASASCAIAAREREFTTIDCCNCILTPKMIECFRHPNITIHTQSEISKFEGSVGDFDVKILKYPRSVDEKKCTGCGLCSDKCPVKNPSVFQAELETRKAIYIAFPQAVPQVATIDREICLWFTNSECRICEKICPMKAVDFEQKPKELKLNVSSVILATGFELYNPKEIGEYGYGRYKNVLTSLEFERLVCASGPTGGVLNRLSDGHIAKNIAFVQCVGSRTHTKGYPYCSASCCMYATKEAVLIREHEPSSHVSIFYIDLRTFGKGYQGFVDLAKSHWGVKYIRGRPGEIREDPLTKNLIIHYEDTEKGRVERLEAEVVVLCTAAIPHRDNKKLAQILGTRLDEFGFFDVIDPILNPVETNIKGIYVCGSCHGPRDIPESIAEAGAAAAKAAVDTIRLTVEVKS
;
A
#
# COMPACT_ATOMS: atom_id res chain seq x y z
N VAL A 1 -0.12 -33.03 -1.62
CA VAL A 1 0.24 -31.93 -0.73
C VAL A 1 -0.96 -30.96 -0.72
N LYS A 2 -1.44 -30.60 0.46
CA LYS A 2 -2.53 -29.61 0.59
C LYS A 2 -2.03 -28.22 0.19
N PRO A 3 -2.92 -27.34 -0.33
CA PRO A 3 -2.55 -25.99 -0.71
C PRO A 3 -2.13 -25.14 0.51
N VAL A 4 -1.41 -24.05 0.24
CA VAL A 4 -1.10 -22.99 1.21
C VAL A 4 -2.07 -21.85 1.01
N LEU A 5 -2.53 -21.24 2.10
CA LEU A 5 -3.35 -20.03 2.08
C LEU A 5 -2.47 -18.80 2.30
N VAL A 6 -2.57 -17.81 1.41
CA VAL A 6 -1.94 -16.49 1.57
C VAL A 6 -3.03 -15.45 1.74
N VAL A 7 -2.94 -14.63 2.77
CA VAL A 7 -3.95 -13.63 3.16
C VAL A 7 -3.39 -12.21 2.96
N GLY A 8 -3.91 -11.52 1.96
CA GLY A 8 -3.45 -10.20 1.52
C GLY A 8 -2.75 -10.27 0.16
N GLY A 9 -3.27 -9.55 -0.82
CA GLY A 9 -2.78 -9.50 -2.20
C GLY A 9 -1.86 -8.31 -2.48
N GLY A 10 -1.17 -7.77 -1.46
CA GLY A 10 -0.09 -6.80 -1.62
C GLY A 10 1.21 -7.44 -2.13
N ILE A 11 2.28 -6.64 -2.25
CA ILE A 11 3.56 -7.12 -2.81
C ILE A 11 4.12 -8.32 -2.07
N ALA A 12 4.03 -8.37 -0.73
CA ALA A 12 4.49 -9.50 0.07
C ALA A 12 3.66 -10.77 -0.22
N GLY A 13 2.33 -10.67 -0.25
CA GLY A 13 1.47 -11.83 -0.54
C GLY A 13 1.59 -12.33 -1.98
N ILE A 14 1.76 -11.43 -2.95
CA ILE A 14 2.05 -11.79 -4.35
C ILE A 14 3.36 -12.55 -4.43
N GLN A 15 4.44 -12.03 -3.82
CA GLN A 15 5.75 -12.69 -3.84
C GLN A 15 5.72 -14.05 -3.13
N ALA A 16 5.12 -14.13 -1.93
CA ALA A 16 4.98 -15.41 -1.22
C ALA A 16 4.19 -16.45 -2.05
N SER A 17 3.14 -16.00 -2.76
CA SER A 17 2.33 -16.87 -3.62
C SER A 17 3.13 -17.41 -4.82
N LEU A 18 3.92 -16.55 -5.47
CA LEU A 18 4.80 -16.94 -6.58
C LEU A 18 5.89 -17.90 -6.09
N ASP A 19 6.59 -17.57 -4.99
CA ASP A 19 7.65 -18.41 -4.44
C ASP A 19 7.18 -19.83 -4.06
N LEU A 20 5.95 -19.96 -3.57
CA LEU A 20 5.34 -21.27 -3.28
C LEU A 20 4.93 -21.99 -4.55
N ALA A 21 4.32 -21.30 -5.49
CA ALA A 21 3.79 -21.86 -6.72
C ALA A 21 4.89 -22.37 -7.66
N ASP A 22 6.02 -21.66 -7.74
CA ASP A 22 7.22 -22.06 -8.48
C ASP A 22 7.87 -23.31 -7.92
N ARG A 23 7.66 -23.58 -6.62
CA ARG A 23 8.05 -24.85 -5.97
C ARG A 23 7.02 -25.98 -6.16
N GLY A 24 6.02 -25.77 -7.01
CA GLY A 24 4.97 -26.76 -7.34
C GLY A 24 3.85 -26.85 -6.30
N MET A 25 3.77 -25.96 -5.33
CA MET A 25 2.70 -25.93 -4.32
C MET A 25 1.46 -25.21 -4.86
N LYS A 26 0.28 -25.72 -4.53
CA LYS A 26 -0.97 -25.01 -4.80
C LYS A 26 -1.18 -23.91 -3.76
N VAL A 27 -1.62 -22.74 -4.22
CA VAL A 27 -1.81 -21.54 -3.37
C VAL A 27 -3.21 -20.99 -3.57
N HIS A 28 -3.88 -20.65 -2.47
CA HIS A 28 -5.06 -19.79 -2.45
C HIS A 28 -4.66 -18.40 -1.93
N LEU A 29 -4.72 -17.39 -2.80
CA LEU A 29 -4.47 -16.00 -2.43
C LEU A 29 -5.81 -15.29 -2.18
N VAL A 30 -6.03 -14.84 -0.95
CA VAL A 30 -7.25 -14.14 -0.53
C VAL A 30 -6.97 -12.65 -0.41
N GLU A 31 -7.77 -11.84 -1.11
CA GLU A 31 -7.68 -10.39 -1.09
C GLU A 31 -9.06 -9.77 -0.86
N ARG A 32 -9.12 -8.83 0.08
CA ARG A 32 -10.37 -8.13 0.43
C ARG A 32 -10.81 -7.16 -0.65
N MET A 33 -9.85 -6.50 -1.29
CA MET A 33 -10.12 -5.52 -2.35
C MET A 33 -10.53 -6.19 -3.66
N PRO A 34 -11.12 -5.44 -4.60
CA PRO A 34 -11.49 -5.97 -5.92
C PRO A 34 -10.30 -6.39 -6.80
N SER A 35 -9.09 -5.99 -6.46
CA SER A 35 -7.85 -6.29 -7.18
C SER A 35 -6.73 -6.57 -6.20
N ILE A 36 -5.77 -7.40 -6.58
CA ILE A 36 -4.48 -7.50 -5.93
C ILE A 36 -3.61 -6.28 -6.28
N GLY A 37 -2.49 -6.06 -5.56
CA GLY A 37 -1.53 -4.97 -5.77
C GLY A 37 -1.24 -4.19 -4.48
N GLY A 38 -2.20 -4.08 -3.57
CA GLY A 38 -2.05 -3.38 -2.29
C GLY A 38 -1.63 -1.92 -2.44
N VAL A 39 -0.97 -1.38 -1.42
CA VAL A 39 -0.51 0.03 -1.40
C VAL A 39 0.51 0.32 -2.50
N MET A 40 1.35 -0.66 -2.88
CA MET A 40 2.35 -0.45 -3.94
C MET A 40 1.71 -0.04 -5.27
N ALA A 41 0.49 -0.48 -5.59
CA ALA A 41 -0.23 -0.05 -6.78
C ALA A 41 -0.61 1.44 -6.78
N GLN A 42 -0.63 2.09 -5.62
CA GLN A 42 -0.93 3.51 -5.46
C GLN A 42 0.32 4.40 -5.54
N LEU A 43 1.53 3.83 -5.45
CA LEU A 43 2.77 4.58 -5.51
C LEU A 43 3.15 4.92 -6.96
N ALA A 44 3.71 6.11 -7.18
CA ALA A 44 4.22 6.51 -8.49
C ALA A 44 5.56 5.82 -8.77
N HIS A 45 6.51 5.95 -7.85
CA HIS A 45 7.86 5.43 -7.98
C HIS A 45 8.36 4.79 -6.68
N GLN A 46 9.39 3.96 -6.76
CA GLN A 46 10.07 3.38 -5.61
C GLN A 46 11.58 3.62 -5.68
N CYS A 47 12.23 3.70 -4.51
CA CYS A 47 13.68 3.60 -4.40
C CYS A 47 14.08 2.14 -4.52
N LEU A 48 14.92 1.81 -5.50
CA LEU A 48 15.54 0.50 -5.64
C LEU A 48 17.05 0.60 -5.51
N HIS A 49 17.65 -0.38 -4.86
CA HIS A 49 19.03 -0.70 -5.14
C HIS A 49 19.15 -1.13 -6.60
N ALA A 50 20.17 -0.61 -7.29
CA ALA A 50 20.43 -0.86 -8.69
C ALA A 50 20.06 -2.29 -9.12
N SER A 51 18.90 -2.45 -9.72
CA SER A 51 18.53 -3.68 -10.40
C SER A 51 18.71 -3.48 -11.90
N ALA A 52 19.26 -4.49 -12.54
CA ALA A 52 19.65 -4.50 -13.95
C ALA A 52 18.49 -4.36 -14.95
N SER A 53 17.27 -4.09 -14.52
CA SER A 53 16.08 -4.12 -15.38
C SER A 53 15.72 -2.82 -16.07
N CYS A 54 16.33 -1.69 -15.70
CA CYS A 54 16.18 -0.43 -16.44
C CYS A 54 17.50 -0.02 -17.10
N ALA A 55 17.97 -0.86 -18.04
CA ALA A 55 19.29 -0.76 -18.67
C ALA A 55 19.52 0.51 -19.52
N ILE A 56 18.49 1.32 -19.76
CA ILE A 56 18.60 2.51 -20.62
C ILE A 56 19.04 3.74 -19.83
N ALA A 57 18.66 3.84 -18.55
CA ALA A 57 19.03 4.96 -17.68
C ALA A 57 20.25 4.67 -16.78
N ALA A 58 20.68 3.41 -16.70
CA ALA A 58 21.69 2.95 -15.74
C ALA A 58 23.15 3.14 -16.19
N ARG A 59 23.41 3.63 -17.39
CA ARG A 59 24.79 3.73 -17.91
C ARG A 59 25.65 4.83 -17.27
N GLU A 60 25.06 5.75 -16.50
CA GLU A 60 25.81 6.87 -15.89
C GLU A 60 25.57 7.05 -14.39
N ARG A 61 24.79 6.16 -13.73
CA ARG A 61 24.43 6.33 -12.31
C ARG A 61 24.85 5.11 -11.50
N GLU A 62 25.91 5.25 -10.73
CA GLU A 62 26.40 4.24 -9.77
C GLU A 62 25.49 4.04 -8.54
N PHE A 63 24.32 4.71 -8.45
CA PHE A 63 23.47 4.79 -7.24
C PHE A 63 22.00 4.54 -7.55
N THR A 64 21.20 4.32 -6.49
CA THR A 64 19.77 4.03 -6.47
C THR A 64 18.98 4.67 -7.61
N THR A 65 18.32 3.85 -8.41
CA THR A 65 17.38 4.30 -9.46
C THR A 65 15.99 4.52 -8.88
N ILE A 66 15.27 5.49 -9.42
CA ILE A 66 13.84 5.70 -9.14
C ILE A 66 13.06 5.01 -10.25
N ASP A 67 12.42 3.88 -9.93
CA ASP A 67 11.66 3.09 -10.90
C ASP A 67 10.14 3.21 -10.66
N CYS A 68 9.38 3.18 -11.75
CA CYS A 68 7.92 3.19 -11.71
C CYS A 68 7.38 1.94 -11.01
N CYS A 69 6.60 2.14 -9.94
CA CYS A 69 6.00 1.04 -9.17
C CYS A 69 5.12 0.12 -10.03
N ASN A 70 4.33 0.69 -10.93
CA ASN A 70 3.46 -0.08 -11.81
C ASN A 70 4.24 -0.94 -12.81
N CYS A 71 5.39 -0.46 -13.34
CA CYS A 71 6.23 -1.23 -14.25
C CYS A 71 6.83 -2.48 -13.61
N ILE A 72 7.02 -2.47 -12.28
CA ILE A 72 7.54 -3.61 -11.52
C ILE A 72 6.42 -4.50 -10.99
N LEU A 73 5.37 -3.90 -10.45
CA LEU A 73 4.27 -4.62 -9.82
C LEU A 73 3.37 -5.32 -10.84
N THR A 74 3.02 -4.66 -11.94
CA THR A 74 2.07 -5.20 -12.92
C THR A 74 2.48 -6.56 -13.51
N PRO A 75 3.74 -6.76 -13.95
CA PRO A 75 4.19 -8.08 -14.39
C PRO A 75 3.99 -9.17 -13.33
N LYS A 76 4.34 -8.90 -12.06
CA LYS A 76 4.16 -9.84 -10.94
C LYS A 76 2.68 -10.15 -10.66
N MET A 77 1.79 -9.16 -10.77
CA MET A 77 0.34 -9.36 -10.64
C MET A 77 -0.20 -10.26 -11.75
N ILE A 78 0.23 -10.04 -13.00
CA ILE A 78 -0.16 -10.85 -14.16
C ILE A 78 0.39 -12.27 -14.04
N GLU A 79 1.64 -12.44 -13.64
CA GLU A 79 2.28 -13.73 -13.40
C GLU A 79 1.51 -14.52 -12.33
N CYS A 80 1.22 -13.89 -11.19
CA CYS A 80 0.40 -14.45 -10.12
C CYS A 80 -0.99 -14.90 -10.61
N PHE A 81 -1.65 -14.08 -11.44
CA PHE A 81 -2.97 -14.38 -11.99
C PHE A 81 -2.96 -15.54 -13.00
N ARG A 82 -1.89 -15.66 -13.79
CA ARG A 82 -1.76 -16.68 -14.84
C ARG A 82 -1.14 -17.98 -14.34
N HIS A 83 -0.56 -17.98 -13.14
CA HIS A 83 0.15 -19.14 -12.62
C HIS A 83 -0.82 -20.31 -12.36
N PRO A 84 -0.59 -21.52 -12.91
CA PRO A 84 -1.54 -22.65 -12.82
C PRO A 84 -1.75 -23.16 -11.39
N ASN A 85 -0.81 -22.90 -10.49
CA ASN A 85 -0.89 -23.32 -9.08
C ASN A 85 -1.47 -22.22 -8.16
N ILE A 86 -1.82 -21.04 -8.66
CA ILE A 86 -2.38 -19.96 -7.84
C ILE A 86 -3.86 -19.74 -8.16
N THR A 87 -4.68 -19.72 -7.13
CA THR A 87 -6.10 -19.34 -7.23
C THR A 87 -6.33 -18.06 -6.43
N ILE A 88 -6.66 -16.97 -7.13
CA ILE A 88 -6.92 -15.68 -6.50
C ILE A 88 -8.40 -15.55 -6.14
N HIS A 89 -8.67 -15.17 -4.88
CA HIS A 89 -9.99 -14.88 -4.35
C HIS A 89 -10.03 -13.41 -3.94
N THR A 90 -10.42 -12.53 -4.86
CA THR A 90 -10.65 -11.10 -4.56
C THR A 90 -12.03 -10.88 -3.94
N GLN A 91 -12.22 -9.73 -3.27
CA GLN A 91 -13.43 -9.41 -2.47
C GLN A 91 -13.77 -10.51 -1.47
N SER A 92 -12.75 -11.06 -0.80
CA SER A 92 -12.89 -12.23 0.06
C SER A 92 -12.19 -12.04 1.39
N GLU A 93 -12.80 -12.54 2.46
CA GLU A 93 -12.27 -12.51 3.82
C GLU A 93 -12.37 -13.88 4.47
N ILE A 94 -11.47 -14.17 5.42
CA ILE A 94 -11.60 -15.35 6.29
C ILE A 94 -12.73 -15.10 7.27
N SER A 95 -13.69 -16.03 7.35
CA SER A 95 -14.83 -16.00 8.26
C SER A 95 -14.72 -17.01 9.39
N LYS A 96 -14.02 -18.15 9.19
CA LYS A 96 -13.79 -19.17 10.19
C LYS A 96 -12.47 -19.90 9.92
N PHE A 97 -11.81 -20.32 11.00
CA PHE A 97 -10.55 -21.06 10.94
C PHE A 97 -10.52 -22.10 12.06
N GLU A 98 -10.19 -23.34 11.73
CA GLU A 98 -10.13 -24.47 12.66
C GLU A 98 -9.05 -25.47 12.21
N GLY A 99 -8.61 -26.36 13.10
CA GLY A 99 -7.67 -27.41 12.79
C GLY A 99 -6.27 -27.18 13.34
N SER A 100 -5.28 -27.83 12.74
CA SER A 100 -3.89 -27.76 13.14
C SER A 100 -2.96 -27.73 11.91
N VAL A 101 -1.68 -27.49 12.14
CA VAL A 101 -0.66 -27.47 11.07
C VAL A 101 -0.77 -28.73 10.21
N GLY A 102 -0.80 -28.53 8.89
CA GLY A 102 -0.99 -29.59 7.90
C GLY A 102 -2.46 -29.90 7.57
N ASP A 103 -3.40 -29.43 8.40
CA ASP A 103 -4.84 -29.72 8.25
C ASP A 103 -5.72 -28.60 8.82
N PHE A 104 -5.65 -27.44 8.22
CA PHE A 104 -6.51 -26.31 8.57
C PHE A 104 -7.75 -26.28 7.69
N ASP A 105 -8.91 -26.24 8.32
CA ASP A 105 -10.19 -25.97 7.67
C ASP A 105 -10.50 -24.46 7.73
N VAL A 106 -10.55 -23.83 6.57
CA VAL A 106 -10.77 -22.39 6.45
C VAL A 106 -12.03 -22.10 5.66
N LYS A 107 -12.91 -21.27 6.22
CA LYS A 107 -14.05 -20.71 5.49
C LYS A 107 -13.73 -19.28 5.05
N ILE A 108 -13.95 -19.04 3.77
CA ILE A 108 -13.78 -17.73 3.13
C ILE A 108 -15.15 -17.24 2.69
N LEU A 109 -15.49 -16.03 3.08
CA LEU A 109 -16.66 -15.32 2.59
C LEU A 109 -16.27 -14.46 1.39
N LYS A 110 -16.73 -14.85 0.19
CA LYS A 110 -16.56 -14.08 -1.04
C LYS A 110 -17.76 -13.15 -1.23
N TYR A 111 -17.52 -11.85 -1.23
CA TYR A 111 -18.53 -10.83 -1.48
C TYR A 111 -18.82 -10.70 -2.97
N PRO A 112 -20.06 -10.38 -3.36
CA PRO A 112 -20.45 -10.28 -4.75
C PRO A 112 -19.90 -9.00 -5.41
N ARG A 113 -19.30 -9.14 -6.58
CA ARG A 113 -18.95 -8.00 -7.44
C ARG A 113 -20.19 -7.35 -8.08
N SER A 114 -21.30 -8.06 -8.13
CA SER A 114 -22.47 -7.75 -8.96
C SER A 114 -22.12 -7.65 -10.46
N VAL A 115 -21.02 -8.28 -10.85
CA VAL A 115 -20.54 -8.42 -12.23
C VAL A 115 -19.96 -9.83 -12.39
N ASP A 116 -20.30 -10.50 -13.47
CA ASP A 116 -19.77 -11.82 -13.82
C ASP A 116 -18.33 -11.70 -14.30
N GLU A 117 -17.39 -12.24 -13.52
CA GLU A 117 -15.95 -12.18 -13.79
C GLU A 117 -15.55 -12.85 -15.12
N LYS A 118 -16.33 -13.85 -15.58
CA LYS A 118 -16.04 -14.58 -16.83
C LYS A 118 -16.54 -13.85 -18.06
N LYS A 119 -17.57 -13.02 -17.94
CA LYS A 119 -18.16 -12.25 -19.03
C LYS A 119 -17.59 -10.85 -19.17
N CYS A 120 -17.16 -10.24 -18.08
CA CYS A 120 -16.65 -8.87 -18.08
C CYS A 120 -15.32 -8.76 -18.82
N THR A 121 -15.25 -7.89 -19.81
CA THR A 121 -14.02 -7.62 -20.60
C THR A 121 -13.22 -6.42 -20.07
N GLY A 122 -13.67 -5.76 -19.00
CA GLY A 122 -12.99 -4.59 -18.46
C GLY A 122 -13.09 -3.33 -19.32
N CYS A 123 -14.05 -3.23 -20.23
CA CYS A 123 -14.14 -2.13 -21.21
C CYS A 123 -14.51 -0.75 -20.64
N GLY A 124 -14.96 -0.65 -19.38
CA GLY A 124 -15.24 0.63 -18.70
C GLY A 124 -16.58 1.30 -19.03
N LEU A 125 -17.32 0.89 -20.08
CA LEU A 125 -18.58 1.54 -20.53
C LEU A 125 -19.62 1.71 -19.41
N CYS A 126 -19.71 0.74 -18.52
CA CYS A 126 -20.63 0.79 -17.37
C CYS A 126 -20.24 1.87 -16.37
N SER A 127 -18.96 2.10 -16.16
CA SER A 127 -18.43 3.16 -15.29
C SER A 127 -18.69 4.53 -15.90
N ASP A 128 -18.43 4.72 -17.20
CA ASP A 128 -18.59 6.02 -17.88
C ASP A 128 -20.04 6.55 -17.78
N LYS A 129 -21.02 5.66 -17.86
CA LYS A 129 -22.45 6.02 -17.84
C LYS A 129 -23.08 6.01 -16.44
N CYS A 130 -22.35 5.59 -15.42
CA CYS A 130 -22.87 5.59 -14.05
C CYS A 130 -23.04 7.05 -13.54
N PRO A 131 -24.23 7.45 -13.03
CA PRO A 131 -24.45 8.81 -12.56
C PRO A 131 -23.81 9.08 -11.19
N VAL A 132 -23.56 8.04 -10.38
CA VAL A 132 -23.03 8.16 -9.02
C VAL A 132 -21.56 8.60 -9.05
N LYS A 133 -21.19 9.51 -8.14
CA LYS A 133 -19.81 9.92 -7.89
C LYS A 133 -19.52 9.76 -6.39
N ASN A 134 -18.39 9.17 -6.06
CA ASN A 134 -17.91 8.98 -4.70
C ASN A 134 -16.39 9.15 -4.65
N PRO A 135 -15.78 9.63 -3.56
CA PRO A 135 -14.34 9.70 -3.45
C PRO A 135 -13.65 8.36 -3.78
N SER A 136 -12.57 8.42 -4.52
CA SER A 136 -11.79 7.24 -4.91
C SER A 136 -10.73 6.94 -3.85
N VAL A 137 -10.90 5.86 -3.10
CA VAL A 137 -9.90 5.39 -2.12
C VAL A 137 -8.56 5.10 -2.81
N PHE A 138 -8.57 4.56 -4.03
CA PHE A 138 -7.34 4.31 -4.79
C PHE A 138 -6.58 5.60 -5.11
N GLN A 139 -7.29 6.69 -5.37
CA GLN A 139 -6.70 8.02 -5.64
C GLN A 139 -6.53 8.85 -4.35
N ALA A 140 -6.50 8.21 -3.18
CA ALA A 140 -6.42 8.88 -1.89
C ALA A 140 -7.47 10.02 -1.73
N GLU A 141 -8.69 9.76 -2.25
CA GLU A 141 -9.85 10.68 -2.24
C GLU A 141 -9.67 12.00 -3.04
N LEU A 142 -8.56 12.16 -3.74
CA LEU A 142 -8.27 13.35 -4.58
C LEU A 142 -9.12 13.39 -5.86
N GLU A 143 -9.71 12.28 -6.24
CA GLU A 143 -10.60 12.13 -7.40
C GLU A 143 -11.84 11.34 -7.03
N THR A 144 -12.90 11.46 -7.83
CA THR A 144 -14.12 10.67 -7.64
C THR A 144 -14.13 9.44 -8.54
N ARG A 145 -14.65 8.32 -8.04
CA ARG A 145 -15.01 7.12 -8.79
C ARG A 145 -16.53 6.95 -8.89
N LYS A 146 -16.97 6.05 -9.74
CA LYS A 146 -18.36 5.68 -9.91
C LYS A 146 -18.78 4.56 -8.93
N ALA A 147 -20.10 4.32 -8.79
CA ALA A 147 -20.58 3.17 -8.03
C ALA A 147 -20.21 1.83 -8.69
N ILE A 148 -20.19 1.77 -10.02
CA ILE A 148 -19.58 0.66 -10.76
C ILE A 148 -18.24 1.12 -11.33
N TYR A 149 -17.18 0.39 -11.04
CA TYR A 149 -15.80 0.82 -11.36
C TYR A 149 -14.85 -0.37 -11.50
N ILE A 150 -13.73 -0.15 -12.17
CA ILE A 150 -12.54 -1.00 -12.14
C ILE A 150 -11.59 -0.37 -11.12
N ALA A 151 -10.97 -1.15 -10.25
CA ALA A 151 -10.20 -0.65 -9.11
C ALA A 151 -9.12 0.37 -9.53
N PHE A 152 -8.37 0.06 -10.59
CA PHE A 152 -7.39 0.95 -11.23
C PHE A 152 -7.05 0.40 -12.63
N PRO A 153 -6.37 1.14 -13.51
CA PRO A 153 -6.16 0.73 -14.91
C PRO A 153 -5.46 -0.63 -15.08
N GLN A 154 -4.50 -0.97 -14.20
CA GLN A 154 -3.75 -2.22 -14.22
C GLN A 154 -4.31 -3.29 -13.27
N ALA A 155 -5.56 -3.15 -12.83
CA ALA A 155 -6.20 -4.06 -11.87
C ALA A 155 -6.16 -5.53 -12.33
N VAL A 156 -5.93 -6.42 -11.37
CA VAL A 156 -5.93 -7.88 -11.58
C VAL A 156 -6.83 -8.54 -10.52
N PRO A 157 -7.95 -9.16 -10.95
CA PRO A 157 -8.49 -9.21 -12.29
C PRO A 157 -9.01 -7.84 -12.78
N GLN A 158 -8.94 -7.59 -14.09
CA GLN A 158 -9.46 -6.37 -14.71
C GLN A 158 -10.97 -6.48 -14.95
N VAL A 159 -11.73 -6.54 -13.88
CA VAL A 159 -13.17 -6.75 -13.85
C VAL A 159 -13.82 -5.64 -13.05
N ALA A 160 -14.94 -5.11 -13.58
CA ALA A 160 -15.71 -4.12 -12.85
C ALA A 160 -16.34 -4.72 -11.59
N THR A 161 -16.58 -3.85 -10.61
CA THR A 161 -17.31 -4.19 -9.38
C THR A 161 -18.30 -3.08 -9.05
N ILE A 162 -19.41 -3.42 -8.39
CA ILE A 162 -20.39 -2.45 -7.91
C ILE A 162 -20.23 -2.29 -6.41
N ASP A 163 -20.02 -1.05 -5.99
CA ASP A 163 -20.14 -0.65 -4.60
C ASP A 163 -21.61 -0.54 -4.24
N ARG A 164 -22.09 -1.52 -3.46
CA ARG A 164 -23.51 -1.65 -3.13
C ARG A 164 -23.99 -0.59 -2.15
N GLU A 165 -23.10 0.00 -1.38
CA GLU A 165 -23.45 1.01 -0.37
C GLU A 165 -23.87 2.35 -0.99
N ILE A 166 -23.35 2.64 -2.20
CA ILE A 166 -23.61 3.91 -2.91
C ILE A 166 -24.36 3.74 -4.23
N CYS A 167 -24.58 2.50 -4.69
CA CYS A 167 -25.27 2.23 -5.93
C CYS A 167 -26.78 2.50 -5.81
N LEU A 168 -27.34 3.35 -6.64
CA LEU A 168 -28.76 3.73 -6.61
C LEU A 168 -29.71 2.53 -6.75
N TRP A 169 -29.31 1.46 -7.43
CA TRP A 169 -30.12 0.24 -7.45
C TRP A 169 -30.21 -0.45 -6.10
N PHE A 170 -29.09 -0.57 -5.39
CA PHE A 170 -29.06 -1.23 -4.09
C PHE A 170 -29.60 -0.35 -2.95
N THR A 171 -29.55 0.96 -3.08
CA THR A 171 -30.04 1.89 -2.06
C THR A 171 -31.52 2.23 -2.19
N ASN A 172 -32.03 2.43 -3.41
CA ASN A 172 -33.40 2.89 -3.65
C ASN A 172 -34.11 2.22 -4.85
N SER A 173 -33.50 1.23 -5.50
CA SER A 173 -34.05 0.46 -6.63
C SER A 173 -34.33 1.29 -7.91
N GLU A 174 -33.67 2.44 -8.09
CA GLU A 174 -34.02 3.37 -9.17
C GLU A 174 -33.16 3.26 -10.44
N CYS A 175 -32.01 2.58 -10.41
CA CYS A 175 -31.06 2.64 -11.52
C CYS A 175 -30.55 1.25 -11.95
N ARG A 176 -30.59 0.97 -13.28
CA ARG A 176 -29.99 -0.21 -13.93
C ARG A 176 -29.29 0.15 -15.24
N ILE A 177 -28.69 1.34 -15.34
CA ILE A 177 -28.04 1.83 -16.57
C ILE A 177 -26.90 0.90 -16.97
N CYS A 178 -26.02 0.53 -16.03
CA CYS A 178 -24.86 -0.32 -16.29
C CYS A 178 -25.22 -1.70 -16.85
N GLU A 179 -26.34 -2.28 -16.42
CA GLU A 179 -26.83 -3.54 -16.95
C GLU A 179 -27.31 -3.39 -18.41
N LYS A 180 -28.09 -2.33 -18.70
CA LYS A 180 -28.65 -2.08 -20.02
C LYS A 180 -27.61 -1.83 -21.11
N ILE A 181 -26.50 -1.16 -20.75
CA ILE A 181 -25.46 -0.79 -21.71
C ILE A 181 -24.33 -1.82 -21.82
N CYS A 182 -24.27 -2.82 -20.94
CA CYS A 182 -23.21 -3.82 -20.97
C CYS A 182 -23.34 -4.75 -22.19
N PRO A 183 -22.44 -4.70 -23.19
CA PRO A 183 -22.57 -5.53 -24.37
C PRO A 183 -22.41 -7.02 -24.06
N MET A 184 -21.66 -7.35 -23.01
CA MET A 184 -21.41 -8.73 -22.56
C MET A 184 -22.46 -9.23 -21.57
N LYS A 185 -23.45 -8.41 -21.19
CA LYS A 185 -24.46 -8.72 -20.17
C LYS A 185 -23.82 -9.32 -18.90
N ALA A 186 -22.71 -8.71 -18.48
CA ALA A 186 -21.94 -9.18 -17.34
C ALA A 186 -22.47 -8.68 -15.99
N VAL A 187 -23.30 -7.61 -15.96
CA VAL A 187 -23.86 -7.07 -14.72
C VAL A 187 -24.95 -8.00 -14.20
N ASP A 188 -24.84 -8.35 -12.91
CA ASP A 188 -25.77 -9.25 -12.22
C ASP A 188 -26.01 -8.74 -10.78
N PHE A 189 -27.16 -8.09 -10.60
CA PHE A 189 -27.55 -7.53 -9.30
C PHE A 189 -28.00 -8.59 -8.29
N GLU A 190 -28.32 -9.81 -8.75
CA GLU A 190 -28.82 -10.89 -7.91
C GLU A 190 -27.70 -11.73 -7.26
N GLN A 191 -26.43 -11.41 -7.55
CA GLN A 191 -25.29 -12.09 -6.92
C GLN A 191 -25.35 -11.97 -5.39
N LYS A 192 -25.15 -13.09 -4.71
CA LYS A 192 -25.12 -13.19 -3.26
C LYS A 192 -23.71 -13.52 -2.77
N PRO A 193 -23.39 -13.21 -1.51
CA PRO A 193 -22.15 -13.69 -0.89
C PRO A 193 -22.08 -15.22 -0.96
N LYS A 194 -20.85 -15.74 -1.15
CA LYS A 194 -20.60 -17.20 -1.23
C LYS A 194 -19.59 -17.60 -0.17
N GLU A 195 -19.91 -18.63 0.58
CA GLU A 195 -18.96 -19.30 1.48
C GLU A 195 -18.16 -20.34 0.68
N LEU A 196 -16.85 -20.24 0.73
CA LEU A 196 -15.93 -21.22 0.18
C LEU A 196 -15.25 -21.94 1.33
N LYS A 197 -15.19 -23.26 1.27
CA LYS A 197 -14.47 -24.11 2.25
C LYS A 197 -13.17 -24.56 1.62
N LEU A 198 -12.06 -24.27 2.29
CA LEU A 198 -10.72 -24.67 1.87
C LEU A 198 -10.11 -25.52 2.99
N ASN A 199 -9.40 -26.56 2.61
CA ASN A 199 -8.55 -27.30 3.52
C ASN A 199 -7.09 -27.09 3.10
N VAL A 200 -6.29 -26.47 4.00
CA VAL A 200 -4.93 -25.99 3.68
C VAL A 200 -3.91 -26.50 4.69
N SER A 201 -2.66 -26.62 4.26
CA SER A 201 -1.56 -27.09 5.11
C SER A 201 -1.02 -25.99 6.03
N SER A 202 -1.00 -24.75 5.57
CA SER A 202 -0.42 -23.60 6.28
C SER A 202 -1.03 -22.30 5.79
N VAL A 203 -0.78 -21.23 6.54
CA VAL A 203 -1.29 -19.86 6.27
C VAL A 203 -0.14 -18.87 6.33
N ILE A 204 -0.07 -17.94 5.37
CA ILE A 204 0.84 -16.78 5.38
C ILE A 204 -0.01 -15.51 5.46
N LEU A 205 0.23 -14.70 6.48
CA LEU A 205 -0.42 -13.39 6.66
C LEU A 205 0.45 -12.30 6.03
N ALA A 206 -0.14 -11.56 5.09
CA ALA A 206 0.49 -10.47 4.35
C ALA A 206 -0.47 -9.28 4.22
N THR A 207 -1.21 -8.97 5.29
CA THR A 207 -2.34 -8.01 5.30
C THR A 207 -1.90 -6.55 5.21
N GLY A 208 -0.59 -6.27 5.29
CA GLY A 208 -0.04 -4.92 5.15
C GLY A 208 -0.30 -4.02 6.36
N PHE A 209 -0.49 -2.73 6.11
CA PHE A 209 -0.59 -1.67 7.11
C PHE A 209 -1.61 -0.60 6.69
N GLU A 210 -1.93 0.31 7.59
CA GLU A 210 -2.66 1.54 7.30
C GLU A 210 -1.78 2.76 7.58
N LEU A 211 -2.19 3.93 7.09
CA LEU A 211 -1.52 5.19 7.38
C LEU A 211 -2.17 5.87 8.60
N TYR A 212 -1.32 6.43 9.45
CA TYR A 212 -1.77 7.27 10.56
C TYR A 212 -2.59 8.46 10.05
N ASN A 213 -3.70 8.76 10.71
CA ASN A 213 -4.53 9.92 10.36
C ASN A 213 -3.94 11.22 10.93
N PRO A 214 -3.34 12.09 10.09
CA PRO A 214 -2.69 13.30 10.60
C PRO A 214 -3.65 14.38 11.09
N LYS A 215 -4.98 14.22 10.96
CA LYS A 215 -5.98 15.10 11.59
C LYS A 215 -5.85 15.12 13.12
N GLU A 216 -5.29 14.05 13.70
CA GLU A 216 -5.02 13.98 15.15
C GLU A 216 -3.94 14.96 15.61
N ILE A 217 -3.08 15.41 14.68
CA ILE A 217 -2.09 16.47 14.91
C ILE A 217 -2.62 17.77 14.30
N GLY A 218 -3.58 18.41 14.99
CA GLY A 218 -4.27 19.60 14.50
C GLY A 218 -3.33 20.76 14.18
N GLU A 219 -2.13 20.82 14.79
CA GLU A 219 -1.11 21.84 14.59
C GLU A 219 -0.58 21.88 13.15
N TYR A 220 -0.66 20.74 12.43
CA TYR A 220 -0.20 20.66 11.03
C TYR A 220 -1.28 21.06 10.01
N GLY A 221 -2.53 21.22 10.44
CA GLY A 221 -3.60 21.75 9.59
C GLY A 221 -4.11 20.83 8.49
N TYR A 222 -3.77 19.53 8.53
CA TYR A 222 -4.30 18.54 7.58
C TYR A 222 -5.84 18.44 7.66
N GLY A 223 -6.49 18.44 6.49
CA GLY A 223 -7.95 18.48 6.38
C GLY A 223 -8.56 19.88 6.59
N ARG A 224 -7.77 20.86 7.08
CA ARG A 224 -8.15 22.26 7.20
C ARG A 224 -7.55 23.12 6.08
N TYR A 225 -6.28 22.90 5.77
CA TYR A 225 -5.57 23.55 4.68
C TYR A 225 -5.42 22.63 3.49
N LYS A 226 -5.91 23.04 2.33
CA LYS A 226 -5.94 22.19 1.13
C LYS A 226 -4.56 21.77 0.63
N ASN A 227 -3.54 22.60 0.87
CA ASN A 227 -2.18 22.35 0.41
C ASN A 227 -1.33 21.57 1.43
N VAL A 228 -1.92 21.05 2.52
CA VAL A 228 -1.29 20.09 3.43
C VAL A 228 -1.76 18.69 3.05
N LEU A 229 -0.85 17.86 2.58
CA LEU A 229 -1.09 16.53 2.00
C LEU A 229 -0.40 15.44 2.83
N THR A 230 -0.88 14.23 2.75
CA THR A 230 -0.10 13.04 3.13
C THR A 230 0.84 12.63 2.00
N SER A 231 1.87 11.81 2.30
CA SER A 231 2.75 11.26 1.26
C SER A 231 2.00 10.41 0.23
N LEU A 232 0.94 9.70 0.63
CA LEU A 232 0.15 8.92 -0.32
C LEU A 232 -0.65 9.81 -1.28
N GLU A 233 -1.24 10.90 -0.79
CA GLU A 233 -1.87 11.91 -1.64
C GLU A 233 -0.86 12.53 -2.61
N PHE A 234 0.33 12.86 -2.11
CA PHE A 234 1.43 13.34 -2.95
C PHE A 234 1.79 12.33 -4.05
N GLU A 235 2.00 11.05 -3.71
CA GLU A 235 2.29 9.98 -4.68
C GLU A 235 1.21 9.90 -5.77
N ARG A 236 -0.06 10.09 -5.42
CA ARG A 236 -1.13 10.09 -6.43
C ARG A 236 -1.09 11.32 -7.32
N LEU A 237 -0.70 12.49 -6.83
CA LEU A 237 -0.56 13.70 -7.66
C LEU A 237 0.61 13.57 -8.65
N VAL A 238 1.76 13.04 -8.22
CA VAL A 238 2.94 12.91 -9.10
C VAL A 238 2.93 11.66 -9.97
N CYS A 239 1.91 10.81 -9.86
CA CYS A 239 1.74 9.64 -10.71
C CYS A 239 1.09 10.00 -12.04
N ALA A 240 1.63 9.51 -13.16
CA ALA A 240 1.07 9.72 -14.49
C ALA A 240 -0.38 9.22 -14.64
N SER A 241 -0.77 8.19 -13.86
CA SER A 241 -2.16 7.69 -13.79
C SER A 241 -2.98 8.31 -12.65
N GLY A 242 -2.46 9.33 -12.01
CA GLY A 242 -3.12 10.07 -10.95
C GLY A 242 -4.02 11.20 -11.46
N PRO A 243 -4.72 11.91 -10.55
CA PRO A 243 -5.74 12.89 -10.91
C PRO A 243 -5.20 14.12 -11.67
N THR A 244 -3.91 14.40 -11.57
CA THR A 244 -3.25 15.56 -12.20
C THR A 244 -2.34 15.17 -13.39
N GLY A 245 -2.34 13.89 -13.78
CA GLY A 245 -1.47 13.40 -14.86
C GLY A 245 0.03 13.51 -14.56
N GLY A 246 0.40 13.50 -13.27
CA GLY A 246 1.80 13.55 -12.82
C GLY A 246 2.34 14.95 -12.53
N VAL A 247 1.50 15.99 -12.63
CA VAL A 247 1.89 17.38 -12.33
C VAL A 247 1.52 17.71 -10.88
N LEU A 248 2.47 18.19 -10.08
CA LEU A 248 2.22 18.59 -8.70
C LEU A 248 1.54 19.98 -8.65
N ASN A 249 0.23 19.97 -8.68
CA ASN A 249 -0.59 21.17 -8.55
C ASN A 249 -1.01 21.40 -7.09
N ARG A 250 -1.05 22.65 -6.69
CA ARG A 250 -1.66 23.10 -5.42
C ARG A 250 -3.16 22.79 -5.47
N LEU A 251 -3.69 22.14 -4.44
CA LEU A 251 -5.12 21.80 -4.39
C LEU A 251 -6.01 23.02 -4.11
N SER A 252 -5.43 24.15 -3.68
CA SER A 252 -6.18 25.39 -3.42
C SER A 252 -6.60 26.11 -4.68
N ASP A 253 -5.75 26.16 -5.71
CA ASP A 253 -5.89 27.02 -6.89
C ASP A 253 -5.43 26.40 -8.22
N GLY A 254 -4.84 25.18 -8.18
CA GLY A 254 -4.40 24.47 -9.37
C GLY A 254 -3.06 24.93 -9.95
N HIS A 255 -2.36 25.90 -9.34
CA HIS A 255 -1.04 26.31 -9.81
C HIS A 255 0.01 25.22 -9.50
N ILE A 256 1.05 25.14 -10.35
CA ILE A 256 2.20 24.25 -10.14
C ILE A 256 2.95 24.70 -8.89
N ALA A 257 3.15 23.80 -7.94
CA ALA A 257 3.88 24.09 -6.71
C ALA A 257 5.39 24.10 -6.97
N LYS A 258 6.09 25.12 -6.45
CA LYS A 258 7.55 25.26 -6.56
C LYS A 258 8.27 25.19 -5.21
N ASN A 259 7.62 25.57 -4.13
CA ASN A 259 8.18 25.54 -2.78
C ASN A 259 7.47 24.44 -1.98
N ILE A 260 8.16 23.31 -1.78
CA ILE A 260 7.59 22.11 -1.16
C ILE A 260 8.36 21.77 0.12
N ALA A 261 7.62 21.44 1.18
CA ALA A 261 8.22 20.97 2.43
C ALA A 261 7.68 19.60 2.83
N PHE A 262 8.57 18.68 3.17
CA PHE A 262 8.24 17.39 3.75
C PHE A 262 8.43 17.43 5.27
N VAL A 263 7.46 16.91 6.01
CA VAL A 263 7.54 16.76 7.46
C VAL A 263 7.58 15.28 7.80
N GLN A 264 8.73 14.81 8.30
CA GLN A 264 8.92 13.42 8.66
C GLN A 264 8.37 13.09 10.06
N CYS A 265 8.20 11.80 10.33
CA CYS A 265 7.78 11.23 11.62
C CYS A 265 6.41 11.74 12.11
N VAL A 266 5.47 12.02 11.19
CA VAL A 266 4.10 12.43 11.56
C VAL A 266 3.34 11.22 12.11
N GLY A 267 3.05 11.22 13.43
CA GLY A 267 2.47 10.07 14.13
C GLY A 267 3.46 8.95 14.49
N SER A 268 4.77 9.11 14.16
CA SER A 268 5.85 8.19 14.54
C SER A 268 6.78 8.81 15.56
N ARG A 269 7.48 7.98 16.37
CA ARG A 269 8.52 8.38 17.31
C ARG A 269 8.02 9.43 18.32
N THR A 270 6.80 9.22 18.79
CA THR A 270 6.12 10.09 19.74
C THR A 270 5.29 9.26 20.72
N HIS A 271 5.23 9.71 21.98
CA HIS A 271 4.42 9.06 23.01
C HIS A 271 3.09 9.76 23.29
N THR A 272 2.82 10.90 22.64
CA THR A 272 1.62 11.71 22.91
C THR A 272 0.55 11.62 21.83
N LYS A 273 0.96 11.85 20.56
CA LYS A 273 0.03 11.85 19.41
C LYS A 273 0.58 10.91 18.33
N GLY A 274 0.43 9.61 18.51
CA GLY A 274 0.92 8.58 17.60
C GLY A 274 1.61 7.42 18.30
N TYR A 275 2.64 6.88 17.67
CA TYR A 275 3.32 5.65 18.06
C TYR A 275 4.81 5.90 18.38
N PRO A 276 5.40 5.19 19.38
CA PRO A 276 6.78 5.39 19.77
C PRO A 276 7.80 4.82 18.77
N TYR A 277 7.39 3.90 17.90
CA TYR A 277 8.27 3.27 16.92
C TYR A 277 8.51 4.15 15.67
N CYS A 278 9.54 3.80 14.91
CA CYS A 278 9.86 4.37 13.60
C CYS A 278 9.13 3.60 12.50
N SER A 279 8.58 4.31 11.50
CA SER A 279 7.94 3.70 10.33
C SER A 279 8.93 3.23 9.26
N ALA A 280 10.22 3.16 9.57
CA ALA A 280 11.35 2.64 8.79
C ALA A 280 11.57 3.30 7.42
N SER A 281 10.56 3.41 6.56
CA SER A 281 10.71 3.80 5.15
C SER A 281 10.63 5.30 4.86
N CYS A 282 10.08 6.13 5.78
CA CYS A 282 9.72 7.52 5.47
C CYS A 282 10.91 8.42 5.10
N CYS A 283 12.10 8.22 5.66
CA CYS A 283 13.29 8.98 5.29
C CYS A 283 13.66 8.78 3.82
N MET A 284 13.54 7.55 3.34
CA MET A 284 13.92 7.21 1.97
C MET A 284 12.84 7.59 0.96
N TYR A 285 11.56 7.36 1.24
CA TYR A 285 10.54 7.78 0.29
C TYR A 285 10.41 9.30 0.20
N ALA A 286 10.56 10.05 1.30
CA ALA A 286 10.56 11.51 1.25
C ALA A 286 11.78 12.06 0.45
N THR A 287 12.96 11.45 0.58
CA THR A 287 14.11 11.77 -0.26
C THR A 287 13.84 11.48 -1.75
N LYS A 288 13.24 10.31 -2.05
CA LYS A 288 12.85 9.93 -3.40
C LYS A 288 11.82 10.90 -4.00
N GLU A 289 10.79 11.26 -3.23
CA GLU A 289 9.76 12.22 -3.64
C GLU A 289 10.36 13.61 -3.90
N ALA A 290 11.29 14.04 -3.05
CA ALA A 290 12.01 15.31 -3.23
C ALA A 290 12.87 15.33 -4.51
N VAL A 291 13.57 14.24 -4.81
CA VAL A 291 14.34 14.09 -6.05
C VAL A 291 13.41 14.10 -7.27
N LEU A 292 12.29 13.38 -7.21
CA LEU A 292 11.31 13.32 -8.29
C LEU A 292 10.73 14.72 -8.63
N ILE A 293 10.43 15.53 -7.61
CA ILE A 293 10.01 16.94 -7.82
C ILE A 293 11.10 17.71 -8.58
N ARG A 294 12.34 17.59 -8.13
CA ARG A 294 13.48 18.30 -8.74
C ARG A 294 13.79 17.82 -10.17
N GLU A 295 13.51 16.57 -10.48
CA GLU A 295 13.61 16.05 -11.85
C GLU A 295 12.53 16.62 -12.78
N HIS A 296 11.28 16.68 -12.30
CA HIS A 296 10.16 17.18 -13.11
C HIS A 296 10.12 18.71 -13.20
N GLU A 297 10.48 19.40 -12.12
CA GLU A 297 10.48 20.86 -12.01
C GLU A 297 11.82 21.34 -11.42
N PRO A 298 12.86 21.54 -12.26
CA PRO A 298 14.18 21.95 -11.80
C PRO A 298 14.23 23.32 -11.09
N SER A 299 13.21 24.18 -11.30
CA SER A 299 13.11 25.46 -10.62
C SER A 299 12.51 25.38 -9.20
N SER A 300 12.05 24.19 -8.78
CA SER A 300 11.46 23.99 -7.47
C SER A 300 12.47 24.04 -6.32
N HIS A 301 12.01 24.34 -5.11
CA HIS A 301 12.76 24.30 -3.87
C HIS A 301 12.12 23.30 -2.93
N VAL A 302 12.89 22.28 -2.53
CA VAL A 302 12.39 21.22 -1.67
C VAL A 302 13.14 21.19 -0.35
N SER A 303 12.40 21.19 0.76
CA SER A 303 12.93 21.08 2.11
C SER A 303 12.35 19.87 2.84
N ILE A 304 13.19 19.13 3.57
CA ILE A 304 12.77 17.96 4.37
C ILE A 304 13.08 18.25 5.84
N PHE A 305 12.06 18.34 6.68
CA PHE A 305 12.18 18.41 8.12
C PHE A 305 12.37 17.00 8.70
N TYR A 306 13.42 16.80 9.50
CA TYR A 306 13.77 15.49 10.06
C TYR A 306 14.27 15.59 11.49
N ILE A 307 14.17 14.48 12.25
CA ILE A 307 14.74 14.34 13.58
C ILE A 307 16.16 13.75 13.47
N ASP A 308 16.27 12.59 12.84
CA ASP A 308 17.47 11.94 12.36
C ASP A 308 17.14 11.15 11.08
N LEU A 309 18.10 10.95 10.19
CA LEU A 309 17.91 10.22 8.95
C LEU A 309 18.17 8.72 9.18
N ARG A 310 17.21 7.90 8.78
CA ARG A 310 17.28 6.44 8.83
C ARG A 310 17.54 5.91 7.43
N THR A 311 18.83 5.72 7.10
CA THR A 311 19.31 5.32 5.78
C THR A 311 20.03 3.97 5.86
N PHE A 312 19.41 3.00 6.55
CA PHE A 312 20.03 1.71 6.67
C PHE A 312 19.87 0.91 5.37
N GLY A 313 20.91 0.24 4.98
CA GLY A 313 21.02 -0.45 3.70
C GLY A 313 22.12 0.14 2.81
N LYS A 314 22.74 -0.73 2.02
CA LYS A 314 23.84 -0.36 1.13
C LYS A 314 23.35 0.65 0.08
N GLY A 315 23.97 1.83 0.01
CA GLY A 315 23.65 2.84 -1.00
C GLY A 315 22.64 3.91 -0.56
N TYR A 316 21.81 3.71 0.47
CA TYR A 316 20.80 4.68 0.86
C TYR A 316 21.38 6.00 1.38
N GLN A 317 22.49 5.94 2.14
CA GLN A 317 23.19 7.17 2.54
C GLN A 317 23.72 7.93 1.33
N GLY A 318 24.32 7.24 0.36
CA GLY A 318 24.78 7.86 -0.88
C GLY A 318 23.66 8.51 -1.69
N PHE A 319 22.45 7.95 -1.67
CA PHE A 319 21.29 8.57 -2.30
C PHE A 319 20.85 9.87 -1.61
N VAL A 320 20.87 9.92 -0.27
CA VAL A 320 20.61 11.16 0.47
C VAL A 320 21.70 12.21 0.19
N ASP A 321 22.97 11.81 0.13
CA ASP A 321 24.07 12.71 -0.18
C ASP A 321 23.97 13.27 -1.60
N LEU A 322 23.53 12.44 -2.57
CA LEU A 322 23.23 12.85 -3.93
C LEU A 322 22.04 13.82 -3.97
N ALA A 323 20.98 13.55 -3.22
CA ALA A 323 19.83 14.45 -3.12
C ALA A 323 20.21 15.84 -2.61
N LYS A 324 21.16 15.92 -1.66
CA LYS A 324 21.71 17.17 -1.16
C LYS A 324 22.58 17.87 -2.21
N SER A 325 23.58 17.16 -2.74
CA SER A 325 24.67 17.76 -3.53
C SER A 325 24.26 18.04 -4.98
N HIS A 326 23.54 17.13 -5.60
CA HIS A 326 23.16 17.24 -7.02
C HIS A 326 21.76 17.86 -7.22
N TRP A 327 20.78 17.41 -6.41
CA TRP A 327 19.40 17.87 -6.55
C TRP A 327 19.08 19.10 -5.69
N GLY A 328 19.99 19.54 -4.80
CA GLY A 328 19.81 20.73 -3.97
C GLY A 328 18.68 20.60 -2.94
N VAL A 329 18.33 19.37 -2.55
CA VAL A 329 17.32 19.12 -1.51
C VAL A 329 17.85 19.61 -0.17
N LYS A 330 17.11 20.50 0.49
CA LYS A 330 17.49 21.06 1.79
C LYS A 330 16.98 20.17 2.92
N TYR A 331 17.87 19.72 3.78
CA TYR A 331 17.51 18.99 4.99
C TYR A 331 17.59 19.91 6.20
N ILE A 332 16.51 20.01 6.98
CA ILE A 332 16.39 20.86 8.16
C ILE A 332 16.17 19.96 9.37
N ARG A 333 17.16 19.97 10.28
CA ARG A 333 17.09 19.18 11.51
C ARG A 333 16.19 19.90 12.51
N GLY A 334 14.95 19.47 12.59
CA GLY A 334 13.94 20.04 13.47
C GLY A 334 12.58 19.47 13.16
N ARG A 335 11.68 19.55 14.11
CA ARG A 335 10.29 19.16 13.94
C ARG A 335 9.43 20.43 13.94
N PRO A 336 8.57 20.66 12.92
CA PRO A 336 7.63 21.77 12.95
C PRO A 336 6.77 21.73 14.21
N GLY A 337 6.63 22.87 14.86
CA GLY A 337 5.69 23.03 15.97
C GLY A 337 4.27 23.34 15.48
N GLU A 338 4.19 24.12 14.38
CA GLU A 338 2.91 24.58 13.85
C GLU A 338 3.02 24.91 12.36
N ILE A 339 1.92 24.72 11.62
CA ILE A 339 1.74 25.15 10.24
C ILE A 339 0.52 26.05 10.17
N ARG A 340 0.66 27.26 9.59
CA ARG A 340 -0.41 28.21 9.36
C ARG A 340 -0.55 28.53 7.88
N GLU A 341 -1.77 28.65 7.39
CA GLU A 341 -2.05 29.12 6.02
C GLU A 341 -2.18 30.63 5.98
N ASP A 342 -1.47 31.28 5.07
CA ASP A 342 -1.72 32.66 4.70
C ASP A 342 -3.07 32.76 3.97
N PRO A 343 -4.03 33.54 4.46
CA PRO A 343 -5.37 33.59 3.90
C PRO A 343 -5.44 34.19 2.48
N LEU A 344 -4.44 34.96 2.06
CA LEU A 344 -4.40 35.62 0.74
C LEU A 344 -3.71 34.74 -0.29
N THR A 345 -2.50 34.28 0.01
CA THR A 345 -1.66 33.53 -0.94
C THR A 345 -1.93 32.04 -0.91
N LYS A 346 -2.59 31.53 0.16
CA LYS A 346 -2.74 30.11 0.44
C LYS A 346 -1.43 29.36 0.63
N ASN A 347 -0.32 30.09 0.81
CA ASN A 347 0.96 29.53 1.19
C ASN A 347 0.95 29.09 2.67
N LEU A 348 1.80 28.16 3.00
CA LEU A 348 1.89 27.54 4.32
C LEU A 348 3.14 28.06 5.03
N ILE A 349 2.95 28.68 6.19
CA ILE A 349 4.03 29.20 7.04
C ILE A 349 4.30 28.16 8.12
N ILE A 350 5.49 27.55 8.04
CA ILE A 350 5.95 26.48 8.94
C ILE A 350 6.82 27.13 10.03
N HIS A 351 6.38 27.05 11.28
CA HIS A 351 7.15 27.48 12.44
C HIS A 351 7.90 26.29 13.03
N TYR A 352 9.23 26.41 13.19
CA TYR A 352 10.07 25.33 13.68
C TYR A 352 11.29 25.84 14.43
N GLU A 353 11.86 24.98 15.26
CA GLU A 353 13.20 25.15 15.81
C GLU A 353 14.20 24.45 14.92
N ASP A 354 15.17 25.21 14.40
CA ASP A 354 16.37 24.65 13.76
C ASP A 354 17.33 24.21 14.86
N THR A 355 17.39 22.90 15.13
CA THR A 355 18.16 22.34 16.24
C THR A 355 19.67 22.37 16.00
N GLU A 356 20.14 22.61 14.77
CA GLU A 356 21.55 22.82 14.46
C GLU A 356 21.97 24.25 14.76
N LYS A 357 21.07 25.21 14.55
CA LYS A 357 21.32 26.64 14.81
C LYS A 357 20.86 27.08 16.20
N GLY A 358 20.05 26.26 16.90
CA GLY A 358 19.52 26.58 18.23
C GLY A 358 18.58 27.79 18.25
N ARG A 359 17.80 28.01 17.20
CA ARG A 359 16.87 29.14 17.10
C ARG A 359 15.58 28.79 16.40
N VAL A 360 14.50 29.52 16.75
CA VAL A 360 13.20 29.43 16.08
C VAL A 360 13.27 30.17 14.75
N GLU A 361 12.83 29.49 13.70
CA GLU A 361 12.77 30.00 12.33
C GLU A 361 11.38 29.76 11.74
N ARG A 362 11.15 30.33 10.56
CA ARG A 362 9.97 30.09 9.75
C ARG A 362 10.37 29.78 8.32
N LEU A 363 9.64 28.87 7.68
CA LEU A 363 9.76 28.53 6.27
C LEU A 363 8.38 28.74 5.61
N GLU A 364 8.37 29.37 4.45
CA GLU A 364 7.18 29.45 3.60
C GLU A 364 7.21 28.34 2.54
N ALA A 365 6.12 27.60 2.40
CA ALA A 365 5.95 26.55 1.42
C ALA A 365 4.59 26.68 0.71
N GLU A 366 4.50 26.24 -0.53
CA GLU A 366 3.26 26.22 -1.30
C GLU A 366 2.50 24.90 -1.06
N VAL A 367 3.23 23.81 -0.81
CA VAL A 367 2.69 22.51 -0.44
C VAL A 367 3.51 21.93 0.72
N VAL A 368 2.81 21.35 1.70
CA VAL A 368 3.42 20.58 2.78
C VAL A 368 2.98 19.12 2.68
N VAL A 369 3.95 18.21 2.69
CA VAL A 369 3.73 16.76 2.63
C VAL A 369 4.05 16.14 3.99
N LEU A 370 3.06 15.53 4.60
CA LEU A 370 3.16 14.86 5.89
C LEU A 370 3.53 13.38 5.69
N CYS A 371 4.74 13.01 6.11
CA CYS A 371 5.23 11.64 6.09
C CYS A 371 4.64 10.87 7.27
N THR A 372 3.46 10.32 7.09
CA THR A 372 2.66 9.70 8.14
C THR A 372 3.17 8.32 8.54
N ALA A 373 2.94 7.96 9.81
CA ALA A 373 3.31 6.66 10.33
C ALA A 373 2.60 5.51 9.62
N ALA A 374 3.30 4.39 9.45
CA ALA A 374 2.70 3.10 9.14
C ALA A 374 2.16 2.50 10.43
N ILE A 375 0.87 2.22 10.48
CA ILE A 375 0.18 1.68 11.65
C ILE A 375 -0.44 0.31 11.32
N PRO A 376 -0.71 -0.54 12.33
CA PRO A 376 -1.31 -1.84 12.09
C PRO A 376 -2.68 -1.69 11.42
N HIS A 377 -2.99 -2.66 10.54
CA HIS A 377 -4.29 -2.68 9.87
C HIS A 377 -5.41 -2.88 10.89
N ARG A 378 -6.50 -2.09 10.78
CA ARG A 378 -7.64 -2.11 11.72
C ARG A 378 -8.26 -3.50 11.91
N ASP A 379 -8.22 -4.34 10.89
CA ASP A 379 -8.80 -5.68 10.91
C ASP A 379 -7.88 -6.74 11.54
N ASN A 380 -6.61 -6.40 11.88
CA ASN A 380 -5.69 -7.35 12.50
C ASN A 380 -6.28 -7.98 13.75
N LYS A 381 -6.99 -7.19 14.58
CA LYS A 381 -7.63 -7.69 15.80
C LYS A 381 -8.68 -8.77 15.51
N LYS A 382 -9.56 -8.52 14.52
CA LYS A 382 -10.59 -9.49 14.10
C LYS A 382 -9.94 -10.75 13.54
N LEU A 383 -8.93 -10.59 12.67
CA LEU A 383 -8.25 -11.70 12.03
C LEU A 383 -7.45 -12.52 13.05
N ALA A 384 -6.74 -11.89 13.98
CA ALA A 384 -6.02 -12.55 15.05
C ALA A 384 -6.96 -13.39 15.94
N GLN A 385 -8.14 -12.88 16.27
CA GLN A 385 -9.15 -13.64 17.02
C GLN A 385 -9.64 -14.87 16.26
N ILE A 386 -9.86 -14.78 14.95
CA ILE A 386 -10.29 -15.91 14.12
C ILE A 386 -9.20 -16.97 14.03
N LEU A 387 -7.93 -16.57 13.91
CA LEU A 387 -6.79 -17.45 13.73
C LEU A 387 -6.19 -17.98 15.05
N GLY A 388 -6.48 -17.35 16.19
CA GLY A 388 -5.84 -17.63 17.47
C GLY A 388 -4.41 -17.09 17.60
N THR A 389 -3.98 -16.19 16.69
CA THR A 389 -2.66 -15.56 16.72
C THR A 389 -2.60 -14.40 17.69
N ARG A 390 -1.38 -14.07 18.17
CA ARG A 390 -1.16 -12.92 19.04
C ARG A 390 -0.85 -11.67 18.23
N LEU A 391 -1.17 -10.52 18.81
CA LEU A 391 -0.72 -9.21 18.36
C LEU A 391 0.27 -8.64 19.38
N ASP A 392 1.19 -7.81 18.93
CA ASP A 392 2.05 -7.02 19.78
C ASP A 392 1.27 -5.89 20.50
N GLU A 393 1.97 -5.12 21.32
CA GLU A 393 1.39 -3.98 22.05
C GLU A 393 0.81 -2.88 21.16
N PHE A 394 1.22 -2.83 19.89
CA PHE A 394 0.76 -1.83 18.91
C PHE A 394 -0.37 -2.33 18.02
N GLY A 395 -0.59 -3.66 17.94
CA GLY A 395 -1.63 -4.30 17.12
C GLY A 395 -1.11 -4.91 15.82
N PHE A 396 0.20 -5.05 15.63
CA PHE A 396 0.79 -5.87 14.58
C PHE A 396 0.79 -7.35 14.97
N PHE A 397 0.82 -8.26 14.00
CA PHE A 397 0.97 -9.68 14.31
C PHE A 397 2.32 -9.95 14.97
N ASP A 398 2.27 -10.64 16.12
CA ASP A 398 3.44 -10.99 16.90
C ASP A 398 4.14 -12.23 16.35
N VAL A 399 5.47 -12.28 16.43
CA VAL A 399 6.30 -13.42 16.06
C VAL A 399 6.91 -14.07 17.30
N ILE A 400 7.26 -15.36 17.20
CA ILE A 400 7.79 -16.12 18.34
C ILE A 400 9.11 -15.50 18.82
N ASP A 401 10.00 -15.19 17.89
CA ASP A 401 11.30 -14.58 18.14
C ASP A 401 11.72 -13.76 16.90
N PRO A 402 11.91 -12.46 17.03
CA PRO A 402 12.23 -11.60 15.90
C PRO A 402 13.62 -11.85 15.27
N ILE A 403 14.48 -12.61 15.94
CA ILE A 403 15.83 -12.93 15.48
C ILE A 403 15.90 -14.37 14.92
N LEU A 404 15.42 -15.35 15.70
CA LEU A 404 15.56 -16.76 15.36
C LEU A 404 14.39 -17.30 14.53
N ASN A 405 13.19 -16.77 14.73
CA ASN A 405 11.96 -17.19 14.06
C ASN A 405 11.14 -15.96 13.58
N PRO A 406 11.71 -15.10 12.72
CA PRO A 406 11.17 -13.78 12.40
C PRO A 406 9.87 -13.79 11.59
N VAL A 407 9.46 -14.95 11.09
CA VAL A 407 8.23 -15.10 10.27
C VAL A 407 7.21 -16.06 10.91
N GLU A 408 7.50 -16.65 12.07
CA GLU A 408 6.64 -17.64 12.71
C GLU A 408 5.79 -17.01 13.81
N THR A 409 4.47 -17.25 13.78
CA THR A 409 3.56 -16.81 14.85
C THR A 409 3.52 -17.84 16.01
N ASN A 410 2.81 -17.51 17.09
CA ASN A 410 2.55 -18.45 18.18
C ASN A 410 1.74 -19.70 17.77
N ILE A 411 1.14 -19.69 16.58
CA ILE A 411 0.40 -20.85 16.03
C ILE A 411 1.25 -21.53 14.96
N LYS A 412 1.70 -22.74 15.21
CA LYS A 412 2.48 -23.52 14.24
C LYS A 412 1.73 -23.68 12.92
N GLY A 413 2.40 -23.38 11.80
CA GLY A 413 1.80 -23.40 10.46
C GLY A 413 1.16 -22.09 10.04
N ILE A 414 1.19 -21.05 10.89
CA ILE A 414 0.80 -19.69 10.54
C ILE A 414 2.02 -18.78 10.56
N TYR A 415 2.30 -18.15 9.43
CA TYR A 415 3.47 -17.31 9.18
C TYR A 415 3.03 -15.88 8.86
N VAL A 416 3.95 -14.93 8.98
CA VAL A 416 3.74 -13.50 8.66
C VAL A 416 4.82 -13.00 7.72
N CYS A 417 4.52 -12.00 6.90
CA CYS A 417 5.50 -11.29 6.09
C CYS A 417 5.04 -9.88 5.73
N GLY A 418 6.01 -9.00 5.52
CA GLY A 418 5.78 -7.60 5.18
C GLY A 418 5.19 -6.81 6.34
N SER A 419 4.56 -5.68 6.04
CA SER A 419 4.19 -4.70 7.06
C SER A 419 3.04 -5.11 7.99
N CYS A 420 2.54 -6.34 7.92
CA CYS A 420 1.50 -6.81 8.85
C CYS A 420 2.03 -7.13 10.26
N HIS A 421 3.36 -7.33 10.41
CA HIS A 421 3.99 -7.55 11.71
C HIS A 421 5.00 -6.45 12.11
N GLY A 422 5.00 -5.33 11.38
CA GLY A 422 5.77 -4.13 11.69
C GLY A 422 6.11 -3.33 10.43
N PRO A 423 6.45 -2.05 10.55
CA PRO A 423 6.81 -1.25 9.40
C PRO A 423 8.00 -1.84 8.62
N ARG A 424 7.82 -2.02 7.31
CA ARG A 424 8.81 -2.56 6.36
C ARG A 424 8.78 -1.77 5.07
N ASP A 425 9.92 -1.69 4.39
CA ASP A 425 9.96 -1.22 3.01
C ASP A 425 9.61 -2.36 2.02
N ILE A 426 9.61 -2.05 0.72
CA ILE A 426 9.26 -3.03 -0.33
C ILE A 426 10.31 -4.16 -0.41
N PRO A 427 11.64 -3.88 -0.47
CA PRO A 427 12.68 -4.92 -0.45
C PRO A 427 12.61 -5.84 0.77
N GLU A 428 12.43 -5.29 1.96
CA GLU A 428 12.27 -6.07 3.19
C GLU A 428 11.01 -6.95 3.14
N SER A 429 9.89 -6.40 2.69
CA SER A 429 8.63 -7.13 2.53
C SER A 429 8.75 -8.31 1.57
N ILE A 430 9.53 -8.16 0.48
CA ILE A 430 9.81 -9.23 -0.50
C ILE A 430 10.71 -10.30 0.12
N ALA A 431 11.76 -9.90 0.85
CA ALA A 431 12.67 -10.83 1.51
C ALA A 431 11.95 -11.69 2.56
N GLU A 432 11.12 -11.06 3.39
CA GLU A 432 10.30 -11.77 4.38
C GLU A 432 9.25 -12.69 3.74
N ALA A 433 8.66 -12.28 2.61
CA ALA A 433 7.74 -13.13 1.86
C ALA A 433 8.42 -14.42 1.39
N GLY A 434 9.65 -14.33 0.87
CA GLY A 434 10.47 -15.50 0.51
C GLY A 434 10.78 -16.38 1.72
N ALA A 435 11.11 -15.80 2.88
CA ALA A 435 11.36 -16.54 4.11
C ALA A 435 10.11 -17.28 4.61
N ALA A 436 8.95 -16.60 4.66
CA ALA A 436 7.67 -17.21 5.04
C ALA A 436 7.25 -18.33 4.07
N ALA A 437 7.42 -18.12 2.76
CA ALA A 437 7.15 -19.13 1.75
C ALA A 437 8.05 -20.37 1.90
N ALA A 438 9.36 -20.15 2.12
CA ALA A 438 10.31 -21.25 2.32
C ALA A 438 9.95 -22.06 3.58
N LYS A 439 9.62 -21.40 4.68
CA LYS A 439 9.25 -22.06 5.93
C LYS A 439 7.93 -22.84 5.78
N ALA A 440 6.91 -22.24 5.19
CA ALA A 440 5.64 -22.90 4.91
C ALA A 440 5.82 -24.13 4.02
N ALA A 441 6.68 -24.06 3.00
CA ALA A 441 6.99 -25.19 2.12
C ALA A 441 7.67 -26.34 2.86
N VAL A 442 8.69 -26.04 3.67
CA VAL A 442 9.43 -27.06 4.46
C VAL A 442 8.49 -27.77 5.42
N ASP A 443 7.69 -27.03 6.18
CA ASP A 443 6.80 -27.63 7.18
C ASP A 443 5.68 -28.45 6.50
N THR A 444 5.16 -28.00 5.37
CA THR A 444 4.17 -28.75 4.58
C THR A 444 4.73 -30.07 4.02
N ILE A 445 5.97 -30.07 3.52
CA ILE A 445 6.63 -31.26 2.97
C ILE A 445 6.93 -32.26 4.11
N ARG A 446 7.50 -31.81 5.23
CA ARG A 446 7.80 -32.67 6.39
C ARG A 446 6.57 -33.42 6.88
N LEU A 447 5.44 -32.72 7.08
CA LEU A 447 4.19 -33.33 7.50
C LEU A 447 3.66 -34.35 6.48
N THR A 448 3.89 -34.13 5.19
CA THR A 448 3.47 -35.08 4.14
C THR A 448 4.31 -36.37 4.17
N VAL A 449 5.59 -36.29 4.56
CA VAL A 449 6.47 -37.43 4.70
C VAL A 449 6.14 -38.22 5.98
N GLU A 450 5.95 -37.53 7.11
CA GLU A 450 5.60 -38.16 8.40
C GLU A 450 4.27 -38.93 8.37
N VAL A 451 3.29 -38.49 7.58
CA VAL A 451 1.99 -39.16 7.42
C VAL A 451 2.10 -40.42 6.52
N LYS A 452 3.16 -40.53 5.68
CA LYS A 452 3.38 -41.68 4.78
C LYS A 452 4.32 -42.73 5.35
N SER A 453 5.04 -42.40 6.43
CA SER A 453 5.88 -43.36 7.19
C SER A 453 5.07 -43.98 8.34
#